data_b681341016a29c2db6e5a5e738f11abe
#
_entry.id   b681341016a29c2db6e5a5e738f11abe
#
_cell.length_a   1.000
_cell.length_b   1.000
_cell.length_c   1.000
_cell.angle_alpha   90.00
_cell.angle_beta   90.00
_cell.angle_gamma   90.00
#
_symmetry.space_group_name_H-M   'P 1'
#
loop_
_entity.id
_entity.type
_entity.pdbx_description
1 polymer ?
#
loop_
_entity_poly.entity_id
_entity_poly.type
_entity_poly.pdbx_seq_one_letter_code
_entity_poly.pdbx_strand_id
1 'polypeptide(L)'
;SYLFSLPSPKLFYIYVMHIFEENIKKLDLNIPDMPTPLANYVPYKVSDSTVYVSGQGPVIDGKILYSGKVGVDISEEEGIKAAEICCINIIAALKTSINGDWDRLDTFLKLGGFVNCNDNFTDQPKIINGASDLLVSIFGDKGRHTRFAVGSNALPLNISVEIDAIIKIK
;
A
#
# COMPACT_ATOMS: atom_id res chain seq x y z
N SER A 1 -34.86 1.69 -54.82
CA SER A 1 -34.48 2.55 -53.70
C SER A 1 -33.39 1.88 -52.86
N TYR A 2 -32.16 2.36 -52.98
CA TYR A 2 -31.03 1.90 -52.16
C TYR A 2 -31.04 2.70 -50.85
N LEU A 3 -31.36 2.04 -49.72
CA LEU A 3 -31.19 2.57 -48.38
C LEU A 3 -29.69 2.40 -48.01
N PHE A 4 -28.94 3.49 -48.06
CA PHE A 4 -27.61 3.57 -47.43
C PHE A 4 -27.78 3.57 -45.93
N SER A 5 -27.44 2.46 -45.27
CA SER A 5 -27.28 2.44 -43.78
C SER A 5 -26.00 3.18 -43.45
N LEU A 6 -26.13 4.30 -42.75
CA LEU A 6 -25.01 5.02 -42.18
C LEU A 6 -24.35 4.11 -41.11
N PRO A 7 -23.01 4.01 -41.08
CA PRO A 7 -22.35 3.29 -40.03
C PRO A 7 -22.59 4.00 -38.69
N SER A 8 -22.98 3.21 -37.67
CA SER A 8 -23.16 3.71 -36.32
C SER A 8 -21.88 4.42 -35.83
N PRO A 9 -21.98 5.57 -35.15
CA PRO A 9 -20.82 6.25 -34.63
C PRO A 9 -20.14 5.32 -33.61
N LYS A 10 -18.89 4.93 -33.90
CA LYS A 10 -18.04 4.26 -32.88
C LYS A 10 -17.87 5.26 -31.76
N LEU A 11 -18.50 5.00 -30.62
CA LEU A 11 -18.27 5.74 -29.38
C LEU A 11 -16.80 5.48 -28.99
N PHE A 12 -15.92 6.43 -29.26
CA PHE A 12 -14.58 6.44 -28.67
C PHE A 12 -14.76 6.78 -27.19
N TYR A 13 -14.79 5.77 -26.32
CA TYR A 13 -14.61 5.98 -24.89
C TYR A 13 -13.18 6.50 -24.70
N ILE A 14 -13.04 7.80 -24.45
CA ILE A 14 -11.80 8.35 -23.95
C ILE A 14 -11.66 7.79 -22.52
N TYR A 15 -10.78 6.82 -22.37
CA TYR A 15 -10.44 6.30 -21.04
C TYR A 15 -9.64 7.40 -20.33
N VAL A 16 -10.30 8.09 -19.40
CA VAL A 16 -9.62 9.04 -18.50
C VAL A 16 -9.05 8.25 -17.33
N MET A 17 -7.73 8.23 -17.24
CA MET A 17 -7.03 7.59 -16.14
C MET A 17 -7.40 8.30 -14.82
N HIS A 18 -7.70 7.54 -13.77
CA HIS A 18 -7.96 8.12 -12.45
C HIS A 18 -6.71 8.82 -11.91
N ILE A 19 -6.87 9.96 -11.22
CA ILE A 19 -5.76 10.77 -10.72
C ILE A 19 -4.79 9.97 -9.84
N PHE A 20 -5.26 8.97 -9.07
CA PHE A 20 -4.37 8.14 -8.25
C PHE A 20 -3.50 7.22 -9.11
N GLU A 21 -4.03 6.67 -10.21
CA GLU A 21 -3.22 5.91 -11.17
C GLU A 21 -2.18 6.80 -11.87
N GLU A 22 -2.53 8.05 -12.17
CA GLU A 22 -1.56 9.02 -12.71
C GLU A 22 -0.44 9.31 -11.70
N ASN A 23 -0.78 9.50 -10.42
CA ASN A 23 0.21 9.74 -9.37
C ASN A 23 1.12 8.53 -9.16
N ILE A 24 0.56 7.31 -9.15
CA ILE A 24 1.33 6.05 -9.08
C ILE A 24 2.32 5.97 -10.24
N LYS A 25 1.85 6.28 -11.46
CA LYS A 25 2.71 6.28 -12.65
C LYS A 25 3.80 7.35 -12.61
N LYS A 26 3.48 8.58 -12.16
CA LYS A 26 4.47 9.67 -12.01
C LYS A 26 5.57 9.33 -11.02
N LEU A 27 5.27 8.51 -10.00
CA LEU A 27 6.22 8.02 -9.01
C LEU A 27 6.97 6.76 -9.47
N ASP A 28 6.73 6.30 -10.70
CA ASP A 28 7.32 5.08 -11.29
C ASP A 28 7.09 3.84 -10.41
N LEU A 29 5.90 3.75 -9.80
CA LEU A 29 5.54 2.65 -8.92
C LEU A 29 4.78 1.57 -9.69
N ASN A 30 5.08 0.32 -9.34
CA ASN A 30 4.30 -0.85 -9.74
C ASN A 30 3.51 -1.35 -8.52
N ILE A 31 2.17 -1.33 -8.61
CA ILE A 31 1.31 -1.94 -7.60
C ILE A 31 1.08 -3.39 -7.99
N PRO A 32 1.60 -4.36 -7.20
CA PRO A 32 1.51 -5.76 -7.55
C PRO A 32 0.08 -6.29 -7.40
N ASP A 33 -0.20 -7.43 -8.02
CA ASP A 33 -1.36 -8.22 -7.68
C ASP A 33 -1.16 -8.85 -6.29
N MET A 34 -2.26 -8.97 -5.52
CA MET A 34 -2.19 -9.57 -4.19
C MET A 34 -1.87 -11.07 -4.30
N PRO A 35 -0.84 -11.55 -3.58
CA PRO A 35 -0.52 -12.97 -3.56
C PRO A 35 -1.63 -13.76 -2.84
N THR A 36 -1.78 -15.03 -3.22
CA THR A 36 -2.65 -15.96 -2.49
C THR A 36 -2.11 -16.17 -1.07
N PRO A 37 -2.96 -16.09 -0.03
CA PRO A 37 -2.54 -16.33 1.34
C PRO A 37 -1.93 -17.73 1.53
N LEU A 38 -0.83 -17.81 2.29
CA LEU A 38 -0.14 -19.07 2.59
C LEU A 38 -0.61 -19.72 3.89
N ALA A 39 -1.50 -19.09 4.65
CA ALA A 39 -1.99 -19.54 5.96
C ALA A 39 -3.50 -19.33 6.09
N ASN A 40 -4.06 -19.66 7.28
CA ASN A 40 -5.49 -19.52 7.56
C ASN A 40 -5.92 -18.06 7.86
N TYR A 41 -5.36 -17.08 7.15
CA TYR A 41 -5.78 -15.69 7.19
C TYR A 41 -5.78 -15.09 5.78
N VAL A 42 -6.44 -13.96 5.64
CA VAL A 42 -6.58 -13.26 4.35
C VAL A 42 -5.78 -11.95 4.36
N PRO A 43 -5.31 -11.45 3.20
CA PRO A 43 -4.53 -10.22 3.14
C PRO A 43 -5.35 -8.99 3.55
N TYR A 44 -6.65 -9.03 3.37
CA TYR A 44 -7.59 -7.99 3.82
C TYR A 44 -8.97 -8.58 4.08
N LYS A 45 -9.77 -7.86 4.86
CA LYS A 45 -11.18 -8.17 5.07
C LYS A 45 -12.00 -6.88 5.00
N VAL A 46 -13.13 -6.94 4.31
CA VAL A 46 -14.09 -5.84 4.26
C VAL A 46 -15.19 -6.12 5.26
N SER A 47 -15.48 -5.15 6.12
CA SER A 47 -16.64 -5.15 7.02
C SER A 47 -17.31 -3.80 6.93
N ASP A 48 -18.57 -3.78 6.51
CA ASP A 48 -19.32 -2.56 6.18
C ASP A 48 -18.51 -1.68 5.20
N SER A 49 -18.25 -0.44 5.56
CA SER A 49 -17.45 0.52 4.77
C SER A 49 -15.98 0.54 5.18
N THR A 50 -15.44 -0.52 5.77
CA THR A 50 -14.08 -0.56 6.29
C THR A 50 -13.32 -1.74 5.74
N VAL A 51 -12.11 -1.47 5.23
CA VAL A 51 -11.13 -2.48 4.82
C VAL A 51 -10.06 -2.59 5.90
N TYR A 52 -9.90 -3.79 6.43
CA TYR A 52 -8.84 -4.16 7.36
C TYR A 52 -7.76 -4.89 6.58
N VAL A 53 -6.57 -4.34 6.53
CA VAL A 53 -5.43 -4.93 5.80
C VAL A 53 -4.50 -5.59 6.82
N SER A 54 -4.19 -6.86 6.61
CA SER A 54 -3.21 -7.60 7.43
C SER A 54 -1.82 -6.98 7.34
N GLY A 55 -0.97 -7.24 8.34
CA GLY A 55 0.43 -6.80 8.33
C GLY A 55 1.15 -7.16 7.04
N GLN A 56 1.77 -6.16 6.42
CA GLN A 56 2.53 -6.28 5.18
C GLN A 56 4.01 -6.06 5.48
N GLY A 57 4.84 -6.97 5.00
CA GLY A 57 6.30 -6.84 5.02
C GLY A 57 6.85 -6.24 3.73
N PRO A 58 8.16 -5.95 3.67
CA PRO A 58 8.83 -5.44 2.48
C PRO A 58 9.11 -6.58 1.48
N VAL A 59 8.06 -7.09 0.85
CA VAL A 59 8.09 -8.23 -0.07
C VAL A 59 7.74 -7.78 -1.48
N ILE A 60 8.58 -8.11 -2.45
CA ILE A 60 8.35 -7.94 -3.88
C ILE A 60 8.58 -9.28 -4.57
N ASP A 61 7.62 -9.73 -5.39
CA ASP A 61 7.69 -10.99 -6.14
C ASP A 61 8.08 -12.19 -5.27
N GLY A 62 7.53 -12.25 -4.04
CA GLY A 62 7.79 -13.31 -3.08
C GLY A 62 9.17 -13.25 -2.40
N LYS A 63 9.96 -12.21 -2.66
CA LYS A 63 11.28 -12.00 -2.04
C LYS A 63 11.21 -10.91 -0.98
N ILE A 64 11.77 -11.21 0.19
CA ILE A 64 11.95 -10.21 1.26
C ILE A 64 13.14 -9.32 0.89
N LEU A 65 12.89 -8.01 0.89
CA LEU A 65 13.92 -7.00 0.74
C LEU A 65 14.18 -6.31 2.08
N TYR A 66 15.44 -5.84 2.29
CA TYR A 66 15.81 -5.12 3.52
C TYR A 66 15.49 -5.91 4.80
N SER A 67 16.05 -7.11 4.90
CA SER A 67 15.91 -7.97 6.08
C SER A 67 16.87 -7.56 7.19
N GLY A 68 16.45 -7.72 8.45
CA GLY A 68 17.26 -7.45 9.63
C GLY A 68 16.83 -6.22 10.42
N LYS A 69 17.64 -5.87 11.42
CA LYS A 69 17.38 -4.73 12.32
C LYS A 69 17.84 -3.42 11.71
N VAL A 70 16.93 -2.44 11.68
CA VAL A 70 17.25 -1.07 11.28
C VAL A 70 18.24 -0.46 12.27
N GLY A 71 19.29 0.17 11.72
CA GLY A 71 20.38 0.76 12.50
C GLY A 71 21.44 -0.24 12.98
N VAL A 72 21.30 -1.53 12.64
CA VAL A 72 22.26 -2.60 12.94
C VAL A 72 22.64 -3.35 11.68
N ASP A 73 21.66 -4.05 11.07
CA ASP A 73 21.88 -4.88 9.88
C ASP A 73 21.64 -4.11 8.59
N ILE A 74 20.72 -3.14 8.64
CA ILE A 74 20.39 -2.26 7.51
C ILE A 74 20.38 -0.79 7.96
N SER A 75 20.56 0.13 7.03
CA SER A 75 20.51 1.57 7.29
C SER A 75 19.08 2.07 7.53
N GLU A 76 18.96 3.30 8.04
CA GLU A 76 17.65 3.97 8.15
C GLU A 76 17.03 4.24 6.78
N GLU A 77 17.83 4.59 5.78
CA GLU A 77 17.37 4.78 4.38
C GLU A 77 16.79 3.49 3.80
N GLU A 78 17.44 2.36 4.07
CA GLU A 78 16.92 1.05 3.67
C GLU A 78 15.64 0.70 4.43
N GLY A 79 15.56 1.06 5.73
CA GLY A 79 14.34 0.92 6.52
C GLY A 79 13.17 1.75 5.98
N ILE A 80 13.41 2.99 5.54
CA ILE A 80 12.41 3.86 4.90
C ILE A 80 11.92 3.21 3.59
N LYS A 81 12.82 2.68 2.76
CA LYS A 81 12.45 1.94 1.54
C LYS A 81 11.66 0.68 1.85
N ALA A 82 11.99 -0.04 2.93
CA ALA A 82 11.19 -1.17 3.39
C ALA A 82 9.75 -0.75 3.75
N ALA A 83 9.58 0.38 4.44
CA ALA A 83 8.26 0.93 4.75
C ALA A 83 7.47 1.34 3.48
N GLU A 84 8.13 1.91 2.48
CA GLU A 84 7.52 2.21 1.17
C GLU A 84 6.99 0.93 0.51
N ILE A 85 7.75 -0.16 0.52
CA ILE A 85 7.33 -1.45 -0.05
C ILE A 85 6.14 -2.02 0.72
N CYS A 86 6.15 -1.98 2.06
CA CYS A 86 5.00 -2.36 2.87
C CYS A 86 3.75 -1.58 2.46
N CYS A 87 3.89 -0.27 2.24
CA CYS A 87 2.81 0.60 1.79
C CYS A 87 2.29 0.22 0.40
N ILE A 88 3.17 -0.09 -0.56
CA ILE A 88 2.79 -0.58 -1.90
C ILE A 88 1.94 -1.84 -1.79
N ASN A 89 2.29 -2.77 -0.89
CA ASN A 89 1.51 -3.98 -0.64
C ASN A 89 0.15 -3.68 0.02
N ILE A 90 0.06 -2.68 0.91
CA ILE A 90 -1.22 -2.18 1.45
C ILE A 90 -2.09 -1.59 0.33
N ILE A 91 -1.51 -0.79 -0.58
CA ILE A 91 -2.22 -0.22 -1.72
C ILE A 91 -2.73 -1.32 -2.67
N ALA A 92 -1.96 -2.39 -2.87
CA ALA A 92 -2.39 -3.56 -3.64
C ALA A 92 -3.62 -4.24 -3.00
N ALA A 93 -3.63 -4.41 -1.68
CA ALA A 93 -4.76 -4.96 -0.94
C ALA A 93 -6.00 -4.06 -1.08
N LEU A 94 -5.84 -2.74 -0.93
CA LEU A 94 -6.91 -1.78 -1.14
C LEU A 94 -7.46 -1.86 -2.57
N LYS A 95 -6.59 -1.78 -3.58
CA LYS A 95 -6.98 -1.84 -5.00
C LYS A 95 -7.80 -3.10 -5.30
N THR A 96 -7.38 -4.24 -4.78
CA THR A 96 -8.11 -5.51 -4.92
C THR A 96 -9.46 -5.45 -4.21
N SER A 97 -9.53 -4.91 -2.99
CA SER A 97 -10.76 -4.85 -2.20
C SER A 97 -11.86 -3.97 -2.82
N ILE A 98 -11.48 -2.98 -3.60
CA ILE A 98 -12.40 -2.07 -4.32
C ILE A 98 -12.56 -2.44 -5.81
N ASN A 99 -12.01 -3.58 -6.26
CA ASN A 99 -12.02 -4.02 -7.67
C ASN A 99 -11.41 -2.97 -8.63
N GLY A 100 -10.39 -2.24 -8.19
CA GLY A 100 -9.73 -1.18 -8.97
C GLY A 100 -10.52 0.11 -9.11
N ASP A 101 -11.70 0.20 -8.53
CA ASP A 101 -12.53 1.42 -8.55
C ASP A 101 -12.09 2.40 -7.44
N TRP A 102 -11.16 3.29 -7.77
CA TRP A 102 -10.62 4.28 -6.85
C TRP A 102 -11.64 5.29 -6.32
N ASP A 103 -12.77 5.48 -6.98
CA ASP A 103 -13.85 6.36 -6.50
C ASP A 103 -14.48 5.82 -5.21
N ARG A 104 -14.31 4.53 -4.94
CA ARG A 104 -14.73 3.91 -3.69
C ARG A 104 -13.84 4.23 -2.49
N LEU A 105 -12.60 4.69 -2.68
CA LEU A 105 -11.77 5.13 -1.56
C LEU A 105 -12.35 6.39 -0.92
N ASP A 106 -12.69 6.31 0.37
CA ASP A 106 -13.03 7.49 1.17
C ASP A 106 -11.77 8.09 1.81
N THR A 107 -11.11 7.38 2.73
CA THR A 107 -9.88 7.85 3.36
C THR A 107 -9.11 6.71 4.04
N PHE A 108 -7.81 6.86 4.19
CA PHE A 108 -7.02 6.04 5.10
C PHE A 108 -7.31 6.49 6.54
N LEU A 109 -7.65 5.54 7.42
CA LEU A 109 -7.97 5.83 8.81
C LEU A 109 -6.76 5.66 9.72
N LYS A 110 -6.02 4.56 9.56
CA LYS A 110 -4.92 4.21 10.46
C LYS A 110 -3.86 3.37 9.77
N LEU A 111 -2.59 3.62 10.13
CA LEU A 111 -1.47 2.69 9.96
C LEU A 111 -0.95 2.23 11.32
N GLY A 112 -0.60 0.96 11.44
CA GLY A 112 0.17 0.43 12.56
C GLY A 112 1.55 0.03 12.05
N GLY A 113 2.61 0.71 12.49
CA GLY A 113 3.96 0.48 12.00
C GLY A 113 4.87 -0.13 13.06
N PHE A 114 5.47 -1.28 12.76
CA PHE A 114 6.49 -1.94 13.56
C PHE A 114 7.83 -1.92 12.84
N VAL A 115 8.88 -1.54 13.57
CA VAL A 115 10.25 -1.53 13.08
C VAL A 115 11.07 -2.54 13.88
N ASN A 116 11.68 -3.50 13.19
CA ASN A 116 12.64 -4.41 13.77
C ASN A 116 13.93 -3.61 14.06
N CYS A 117 14.24 -3.40 15.33
CA CYS A 117 15.37 -2.57 15.77
C CYS A 117 15.90 -3.03 17.12
N ASN A 118 17.04 -2.46 17.55
CA ASN A 118 17.55 -2.70 18.90
C ASN A 118 16.92 -1.73 19.91
N ASP A 119 17.24 -1.95 21.19
CA ASP A 119 16.63 -1.22 22.33
C ASP A 119 16.98 0.28 22.34
N ASN A 120 18.06 0.68 21.67
CA ASN A 120 18.52 2.07 21.64
C ASN A 120 18.01 2.86 20.43
N PHE A 121 17.35 2.20 19.46
CA PHE A 121 16.79 2.86 18.29
C PHE A 121 15.46 3.52 18.65
N THR A 122 15.33 4.81 18.45
CA THR A 122 14.14 5.60 18.79
C THR A 122 13.53 6.36 17.61
N ASP A 123 14.09 6.24 16.42
CA ASP A 123 13.65 6.94 15.20
C ASP A 123 12.66 6.13 14.35
N GLN A 124 11.87 5.22 14.97
CA GLN A 124 10.83 4.47 14.28
C GLN A 124 9.86 5.36 13.47
N PRO A 125 9.44 6.55 13.97
CA PRO A 125 8.59 7.45 13.20
C PRO A 125 9.21 7.87 11.87
N LYS A 126 10.53 8.10 11.81
CA LYS A 126 11.26 8.43 10.58
C LYS A 126 11.19 7.29 9.56
N ILE A 127 11.32 6.05 10.02
CA ILE A 127 11.23 4.87 9.15
C ILE A 127 9.81 4.75 8.57
N ILE A 128 8.78 4.85 9.42
CA ILE A 128 7.38 4.71 8.97
C ILE A 128 6.91 5.90 8.12
N ASN A 129 7.61 7.03 8.14
CA ASN A 129 7.36 8.13 7.20
C ASN A 129 7.45 7.67 5.74
N GLY A 130 8.28 6.68 5.40
CA GLY A 130 8.31 6.09 4.05
C GLY A 130 6.91 5.69 3.57
N ALA A 131 6.11 5.03 4.42
CA ALA A 131 4.74 4.68 4.10
C ALA A 131 3.80 5.89 4.14
N SER A 132 3.86 6.72 5.18
CA SER A 132 2.95 7.86 5.34
C SER A 132 3.09 8.89 4.23
N ASP A 133 4.32 9.24 3.85
CA ASP A 133 4.59 10.21 2.79
C ASP A 133 4.17 9.67 1.42
N LEU A 134 4.34 8.36 1.19
CA LEU A 134 3.90 7.72 -0.04
C LEU A 134 2.38 7.76 -0.19
N LEU A 135 1.61 7.48 0.88
CA LEU A 135 0.15 7.58 0.85
C LEU A 135 -0.32 9.00 0.52
N VAL A 136 0.28 10.02 1.12
CA VAL A 136 -0.08 11.42 0.83
C VAL A 136 0.32 11.82 -0.59
N SER A 137 1.47 11.36 -1.08
CA SER A 137 1.92 11.62 -2.46
C SER A 137 0.98 11.04 -3.52
N ILE A 138 0.37 9.87 -3.25
CA ILE A 138 -0.56 9.23 -4.18
C ILE A 138 -1.99 9.77 -4.01
N PHE A 139 -2.49 9.83 -2.77
CA PHE A 139 -3.90 10.02 -2.46
C PHE A 139 -4.25 11.41 -1.93
N GLY A 140 -3.27 12.30 -1.73
CA GLY A 140 -3.48 13.63 -1.17
C GLY A 140 -4.10 13.55 0.23
N ASP A 141 -5.13 14.34 0.50
CA ASP A 141 -5.81 14.37 1.81
C ASP A 141 -6.44 13.03 2.20
N LYS A 142 -6.86 12.20 1.25
CA LYS A 142 -7.36 10.85 1.52
C LYS A 142 -6.28 9.90 2.05
N GLY A 143 -5.01 10.19 1.79
CA GLY A 143 -3.86 9.45 2.33
C GLY A 143 -3.48 9.84 3.75
N ARG A 144 -4.00 10.93 4.31
CA ARG A 144 -3.75 11.35 5.70
C ARG A 144 -4.46 10.42 6.67
N HIS A 145 -3.73 9.96 7.68
CA HIS A 145 -4.19 8.90 8.59
C HIS A 145 -3.64 9.11 10.00
N THR A 146 -4.24 8.46 10.98
CA THR A 146 -3.65 8.28 12.31
C THR A 146 -2.65 7.13 12.27
N ARG A 147 -1.66 7.09 13.15
CA ARG A 147 -0.71 5.98 13.20
C ARG A 147 -0.08 5.78 14.57
N PHE A 148 0.51 4.61 14.78
CA PHE A 148 1.65 4.43 15.67
C PHE A 148 2.87 3.99 14.85
N ALA A 149 4.07 4.24 15.41
CA ALA A 149 5.35 3.77 14.89
C ALA A 149 6.20 3.37 16.09
N VAL A 150 6.40 2.06 16.28
CA VAL A 150 7.04 1.49 17.45
C VAL A 150 8.10 0.46 17.08
N GLY A 151 9.04 0.21 17.98
CA GLY A 151 10.05 -0.82 17.81
C GLY A 151 9.53 -2.21 18.19
N SER A 152 10.10 -3.21 17.54
CA SER A 152 9.97 -4.62 17.91
C SER A 152 11.37 -5.22 17.99
N ASN A 153 11.62 -6.09 18.98
CA ASN A 153 12.90 -6.78 19.09
C ASN A 153 13.09 -7.87 18.03
N ALA A 154 12.01 -8.33 17.40
CA ALA A 154 12.03 -9.25 16.28
C ALA A 154 10.74 -9.13 15.49
N LEU A 155 10.80 -9.39 14.17
CA LEU A 155 9.64 -9.54 13.30
C LEU A 155 9.71 -10.88 12.57
N PRO A 156 8.55 -11.44 12.13
CA PRO A 156 8.52 -12.69 11.39
C PRO A 156 9.47 -12.68 10.19
N LEU A 157 10.13 -13.79 9.90
CA LEU A 157 11.06 -13.94 8.78
C LEU A 157 12.22 -12.91 8.79
N ASN A 158 12.48 -12.31 9.96
CA ASN A 158 13.49 -11.25 10.12
C ASN A 158 13.28 -10.04 9.20
N ILE A 159 12.02 -9.74 8.82
CA ILE A 159 11.74 -8.50 8.07
C ILE A 159 12.08 -7.27 8.92
N SER A 160 12.42 -6.18 8.27
CA SER A 160 12.84 -4.95 8.97
C SER A 160 11.67 -4.06 9.38
N VAL A 161 10.56 -4.12 8.65
CA VAL A 161 9.36 -3.31 8.86
C VAL A 161 8.13 -4.16 8.60
N GLU A 162 7.09 -3.97 9.41
CA GLU A 162 5.75 -4.52 9.16
C GLU A 162 4.71 -3.43 9.40
N ILE A 163 3.76 -3.29 8.47
CA ILE A 163 2.72 -2.25 8.55
C ILE A 163 1.36 -2.86 8.24
N ASP A 164 0.36 -2.60 9.09
CA ASP A 164 -1.05 -2.85 8.82
C ASP A 164 -1.81 -1.56 8.52
N ALA A 165 -3.05 -1.69 8.04
CA ALA A 165 -3.88 -0.53 7.72
C ALA A 165 -5.36 -0.77 7.99
N ILE A 166 -6.05 0.32 8.34
CA ILE A 166 -7.51 0.41 8.36
C ILE A 166 -7.92 1.54 7.42
N ILE A 167 -8.80 1.23 6.47
CA ILE A 167 -9.15 2.13 5.36
C ILE A 167 -10.67 2.20 5.25
N LYS A 168 -11.20 3.40 5.10
CA LYS A 168 -12.64 3.62 4.87
C LYS A 168 -12.91 3.67 3.37
N ILE A 169 -13.95 2.98 2.96
CA ILE A 169 -14.49 2.98 1.60
C ILE A 169 -15.97 3.40 1.59
N LYS A 170 -16.46 3.76 0.41
CA LYS A 170 -17.86 4.10 0.18
C LYS A 170 -18.69 2.86 -0.09
#